data_0bc5df5fc39a7442f7b807c376f07b0d
#
_entry.id   0bc5df5fc39a7442f7b807c376f07b0d
#
_cell.length_a   1.000
_cell.length_b   1.000
_cell.length_c   1.000
_cell.angle_alpha   90.00
_cell.angle_beta   90.00
_cell.angle_gamma   90.00
#
_symmetry.space_group_name_H-M   'P 1'
#
loop_
_entity.id
_entity.type
_entity.pdbx_description
1 polymer ?
#
loop_
_entity_poly.entity_id
_entity_poly.type
_entity_poly.pdbx_seq_one_letter_code
_entity_poly.pdbx_strand_id
1 'polypeptide(L)'
;THYVNMTTGETFRKVGKTDIHIVFENKAAFIGECKIWNGIKKFEEAIEQLFGYSTWKDTKTALIVFNKENKNFASIQQNVFSWIKSNAKRYEVKNGNIWSCVLHREDTNLDVQVAIALYDITI
;
A
#
# COMPACT_ATOMS: atom_id res chain seq x y z
N THR A 1 3.37 -3.91 -14.37
CA THR A 1 3.36 -2.46 -14.49
C THR A 1 2.38 -2.02 -15.56
N HIS A 2 1.51 -1.12 -15.22
CA HIS A 2 0.46 -0.68 -16.12
C HIS A 2 0.50 0.82 -16.33
N TYR A 3 0.31 1.23 -17.57
CA TYR A 3 0.19 2.63 -17.94
C TYR A 3 -1.16 2.81 -18.62
N VAL A 4 -1.97 3.69 -18.09
CA VAL A 4 -3.28 4.01 -18.64
C VAL A 4 -3.37 5.52 -18.80
N ASN A 5 -3.68 5.97 -20.00
CA ASN A 5 -3.88 7.39 -20.27
C ASN A 5 -5.37 7.73 -20.14
N MET A 6 -5.66 8.77 -19.41
CA MET A 6 -7.01 9.26 -19.21
C MET A 6 -7.20 10.57 -19.96
N THR A 7 -8.39 10.76 -20.50
CA THR A 7 -8.68 11.91 -21.35
C THR A 7 -8.87 13.23 -20.63
N THR A 8 -8.91 13.19 -19.30
CA THR A 8 -9.19 14.36 -18.47
C THR A 8 -7.95 14.97 -17.81
N GLY A 9 -6.76 14.72 -18.38
CA GLY A 9 -5.52 15.22 -17.83
C GLY A 9 -4.87 14.32 -16.79
N GLU A 10 -5.46 13.16 -16.55
CA GLU A 10 -4.94 12.17 -15.63
C GLU A 10 -4.08 11.17 -16.40
N THR A 11 -2.98 10.75 -15.79
CA THR A 11 -2.12 9.73 -16.38
C THR A 11 -1.74 8.68 -15.35
N PHE A 12 -1.63 7.44 -15.82
CA PHE A 12 -1.03 6.35 -15.08
C PHE A 12 0.38 6.16 -15.61
N ARG A 13 1.34 6.13 -14.70
CA ARG A 13 2.72 5.87 -15.10
C ARG A 13 3.47 5.20 -13.98
N LYS A 14 4.50 4.45 -14.33
CA LYS A 14 5.43 3.89 -13.37
C LYS A 14 6.46 4.93 -12.99
N VAL A 15 6.68 5.11 -11.68
CA VAL A 15 7.74 5.96 -11.15
C VAL A 15 8.56 5.09 -10.21
N GLY A 16 9.84 4.92 -10.51
CA GLY A 16 10.70 4.01 -9.77
C GLY A 16 10.16 2.58 -9.83
N LYS A 17 9.84 2.01 -8.66
CA LYS A 17 9.34 0.64 -8.55
C LYS A 17 7.84 0.56 -8.26
N THR A 18 7.12 1.65 -8.42
CA THR A 18 5.68 1.69 -8.18
C THR A 18 4.95 0.94 -9.30
N ASP A 19 4.04 0.05 -8.94
CA ASP A 19 3.26 -0.71 -9.92
C ASP A 19 2.17 0.13 -10.58
N ILE A 20 1.53 1.00 -9.80
CA ILE A 20 0.47 1.87 -10.30
C ILE A 20 0.75 3.27 -9.79
N HIS A 21 0.79 4.23 -10.68
CA HIS A 21 1.00 5.63 -10.31
C HIS A 21 0.04 6.50 -11.11
N ILE A 22 -0.90 7.14 -10.43
CA ILE A 22 -1.86 8.04 -11.04
C ILE A 22 -1.41 9.47 -10.74
N VAL A 23 -1.23 10.25 -11.79
CA VAL A 23 -0.79 11.64 -11.69
C VAL A 23 -1.89 12.54 -12.21
N PHE A 24 -2.21 13.57 -11.45
CA PHE A 24 -3.16 14.61 -11.84
C PHE A 24 -2.52 15.96 -11.57
N GLU A 25 -2.45 16.80 -12.60
CA GLU A 25 -1.81 18.12 -12.53
C GLU A 25 -0.39 18.07 -11.97
N ASN A 26 0.40 17.09 -12.43
CA ASN A 26 1.78 16.83 -11.99
C ASN A 26 1.94 16.44 -10.52
N LYS A 27 0.84 16.08 -9.85
CA LYS A 27 0.87 15.61 -8.46
C LYS A 27 0.44 14.16 -8.40
N ALA A 28 1.12 13.38 -7.56
CA ALA A 28 0.72 12.00 -7.35
C ALA A 28 -0.62 11.98 -6.61
N ALA A 29 -1.65 11.46 -7.29
CA ALA A 29 -2.99 11.34 -6.70
C ALA A 29 -3.19 9.97 -6.05
N PHE A 30 -2.61 8.91 -6.64
CA PHE A 30 -2.71 7.55 -6.11
C PHE A 30 -1.43 6.79 -6.44
N ILE A 31 -0.96 6.01 -5.49
CA ILE A 31 0.20 5.13 -5.66
C ILE A 31 -0.15 3.76 -5.10
N GLY A 32 0.03 2.71 -5.91
CA GLY A 32 -0.22 1.34 -5.51
C GLY A 32 1.00 0.47 -5.70
N GLU A 33 1.23 -0.43 -4.75
CA GLU A 33 2.26 -1.46 -4.80
C GLU A 33 1.62 -2.83 -4.67
N CYS A 34 2.03 -3.76 -5.52
CA CYS A 34 1.63 -5.17 -5.43
C CYS A 34 2.86 -5.99 -5.05
N LYS A 35 2.72 -6.81 -4.03
CA LYS A 35 3.84 -7.62 -3.51
C LYS A 35 3.38 -9.04 -3.24
N ILE A 36 4.30 -9.99 -3.41
CA ILE A 36 4.11 -11.35 -2.92
C ILE A 36 4.57 -11.38 -1.46
N TRP A 37 3.78 -11.97 -0.59
CA TRP A 37 4.16 -12.07 0.83
C TRP A 37 5.49 -12.80 0.98
N ASN A 38 6.41 -12.20 1.69
CA ASN A 38 7.72 -12.77 1.99
C ASN A 38 8.18 -12.32 3.38
N GLY A 39 7.28 -12.43 4.36
CA GLY A 39 7.57 -12.08 5.74
C GLY A 39 7.23 -10.64 6.09
N ILE A 40 7.13 -10.39 7.40
CA ILE A 40 6.73 -9.07 7.89
C ILE A 40 7.78 -7.99 7.59
N LYS A 41 9.05 -8.36 7.57
CA LYS A 41 10.11 -7.40 7.29
C LYS A 41 10.00 -6.86 5.86
N LYS A 42 9.72 -7.72 4.89
CA LYS A 42 9.50 -7.29 3.51
C LYS A 42 8.23 -6.47 3.37
N PHE A 43 7.22 -6.78 4.15
CA PHE A 43 6.00 -5.98 4.23
C PHE A 43 6.32 -4.56 4.71
N GLU A 44 7.12 -4.42 5.76
CA GLU A 44 7.52 -3.11 6.26
C GLU A 44 8.33 -2.33 5.23
N GLU A 45 9.21 -3.00 4.52
CA GLU A 45 9.98 -2.36 3.44
C GLU A 45 9.07 -1.82 2.33
N ALA A 46 8.01 -2.56 2.01
CA ALA A 46 7.04 -2.11 1.00
C ALA A 46 6.30 -0.85 1.46
N ILE A 47 5.94 -0.78 2.74
CA ILE A 47 5.34 0.43 3.32
C ILE A 47 6.30 1.62 3.20
N GLU A 48 7.58 1.41 3.50
CA GLU A 48 8.58 2.47 3.38
C GLU A 48 8.74 2.94 1.93
N GLN A 49 8.63 2.04 0.97
CA GLN A 49 8.65 2.42 -0.44
C GLN A 49 7.47 3.32 -0.80
N LEU A 50 6.28 3.00 -0.29
CA LEU A 50 5.10 3.84 -0.50
C LEU A 50 5.32 5.24 0.07
N PHE A 51 5.94 5.33 1.23
CA PHE A 51 6.25 6.62 1.84
C PHE A 51 7.16 7.45 0.94
N GLY A 52 8.14 6.83 0.33
CA GLY A 52 9.07 7.52 -0.57
C GLY A 52 8.39 8.16 -1.78
N TYR A 53 7.27 7.60 -2.21
CA TYR A 53 6.50 8.14 -3.33
C TYR A 53 5.37 9.09 -2.90
N SER A 54 5.00 9.08 -1.63
CA SER A 54 3.86 9.84 -1.11
C SER A 54 4.31 11.22 -0.64
N THR A 55 4.60 12.09 -1.61
CA THR A 55 5.17 13.41 -1.33
C THR A 55 4.12 14.49 -1.14
N TRP A 56 2.85 14.20 -1.46
CA TRP A 56 1.77 15.16 -1.36
C TRP A 56 0.79 14.75 -0.27
N LYS A 57 0.25 15.74 0.42
CA LYS A 57 -0.66 15.56 1.55
C LYS A 57 -1.86 14.68 1.23
N ASP A 58 -2.41 14.82 0.03
CA ASP A 58 -3.65 14.15 -0.36
C ASP A 58 -3.42 12.91 -1.22
N THR A 59 -2.18 12.45 -1.36
CA THR A 59 -1.88 11.23 -2.10
C THR A 59 -2.50 10.03 -1.38
N LYS A 60 -3.27 9.24 -2.11
CA LYS A 60 -3.80 7.96 -1.61
C LYS A 60 -2.84 6.85 -1.98
N THR A 61 -2.65 5.91 -1.08
CA THR A 61 -1.74 4.78 -1.32
C THR A 61 -2.43 3.47 -1.00
N ALA A 62 -1.96 2.41 -1.66
CA ALA A 62 -2.44 1.06 -1.40
C ALA A 62 -1.28 0.07 -1.50
N LEU A 63 -1.26 -0.89 -0.59
CA LEU A 63 -0.37 -2.03 -0.64
C LEU A 63 -1.22 -3.28 -0.78
N ILE A 64 -1.05 -3.99 -1.89
CA ILE A 64 -1.79 -5.21 -2.18
C ILE A 64 -0.79 -6.36 -2.08
N VAL A 65 -1.05 -7.29 -1.16
CA VAL A 65 -0.15 -8.40 -0.87
C VAL A 65 -0.83 -9.71 -1.21
N PHE A 66 -0.14 -10.52 -2.00
CA PHE A 66 -0.62 -11.83 -2.40
C PHE A 66 0.16 -12.91 -1.66
N ASN A 67 -0.55 -13.82 -1.03
CA ASN A 67 0.04 -15.02 -0.48
C ASN A 67 0.02 -16.11 -1.54
N LYS A 68 1.19 -16.52 -1.97
CA LYS A 68 1.34 -17.52 -3.03
C LYS A 68 1.75 -18.88 -2.49
N GLU A 69 2.57 -18.92 -1.45
CA GLU A 69 3.23 -20.14 -1.03
C GLU A 69 2.96 -20.57 0.40
N ASN A 70 2.61 -19.64 1.29
CA ASN A 70 2.39 -19.97 2.68
C ASN A 70 0.99 -20.52 2.88
N LYS A 71 0.91 -21.76 3.35
CA LYS A 71 -0.39 -22.43 3.57
C LYS A 71 -1.13 -21.95 4.80
N ASN A 72 -0.48 -21.17 5.66
CA ASN A 72 -1.12 -20.62 6.85
C ASN A 72 -1.43 -19.13 6.66
N PHE A 73 -2.44 -18.86 5.86
CA PHE A 73 -2.84 -17.49 5.56
C PHE A 73 -3.32 -16.75 6.81
N ALA A 74 -3.95 -17.45 7.75
CA ALA A 74 -4.40 -16.84 9.01
C ALA A 74 -3.23 -16.25 9.80
N SER A 75 -2.07 -16.88 9.77
CA SER A 75 -0.87 -16.35 10.41
C SER A 75 -0.42 -15.04 9.76
N ILE A 76 -0.51 -14.96 8.45
CA ILE A 76 -0.17 -13.71 7.71
C ILE A 76 -1.14 -12.60 8.10
N GLN A 77 -2.43 -12.90 8.15
CA GLN A 77 -3.44 -11.93 8.58
C GLN A 77 -3.17 -11.40 9.98
N GLN A 78 -2.81 -12.28 10.90
CA GLN A 78 -2.49 -11.89 12.28
C GLN A 78 -1.23 -11.03 12.34
N ASN A 79 -0.20 -11.38 11.58
CA ASN A 79 1.05 -10.62 11.55
C ASN A 79 0.81 -9.20 11.02
N VAL A 80 0.06 -9.09 9.94
CA VAL A 80 -0.24 -7.79 9.33
C VAL A 80 -1.10 -6.95 10.27
N PHE A 81 -2.14 -7.55 10.86
CA PHE A 81 -3.02 -6.83 11.77
C PHE A 81 -2.28 -6.36 13.03
N SER A 82 -1.42 -7.21 13.58
CA SER A 82 -0.59 -6.83 14.73
C SER A 82 0.31 -5.64 14.39
N TRP A 83 0.89 -5.67 13.19
CA TRP A 83 1.71 -4.56 12.72
C TRP A 83 0.90 -3.27 12.60
N ILE A 84 -0.30 -3.35 12.02
CA ILE A 84 -1.18 -2.20 11.86
C ILE A 84 -1.54 -1.61 13.23
N LYS A 85 -1.93 -2.46 14.18
CA LYS A 85 -2.28 -1.99 15.53
C LYS A 85 -1.12 -1.31 16.24
N SER A 86 0.10 -1.77 15.98
CA SER A 86 1.29 -1.22 16.62
C SER A 86 1.80 0.05 15.97
N ASN A 87 1.52 0.26 14.70
CA ASN A 87 2.16 1.33 13.92
C ASN A 87 1.18 2.37 13.38
N ALA A 88 -0.08 2.03 13.19
CA ALA A 88 -1.04 2.98 12.62
C ALA A 88 -1.53 3.95 13.68
N LYS A 89 -1.64 5.21 13.29
CA LYS A 89 -2.26 6.25 14.10
C LYS A 89 -3.75 6.01 14.25
N ARG A 90 -4.40 5.57 13.15
CA ARG A 90 -5.81 5.16 13.09
C ARG A 90 -5.92 4.03 12.10
N TYR A 91 -6.88 3.16 12.28
CA TYR A 91 -7.19 2.13 11.31
C TYR A 91 -8.66 1.75 11.37
N GLU A 92 -9.13 1.19 10.25
CA GLU A 92 -10.49 0.66 10.12
C GLU A 92 -10.41 -0.68 9.39
N VAL A 93 -11.07 -1.69 9.91
CA VAL A 93 -11.16 -2.99 9.25
C VAL A 93 -12.33 -2.93 8.29
N LYS A 94 -12.05 -3.06 6.99
CA LYS A 94 -13.11 -3.08 5.96
C LYS A 94 -13.72 -4.47 5.83
N ASN A 95 -12.86 -5.48 5.92
CA ASN A 95 -13.25 -6.89 6.07
C ASN A 95 -12.03 -7.62 6.61
N GLY A 96 -12.07 -8.95 6.73
CA GLY A 96 -10.98 -9.71 7.34
C GLY A 96 -9.63 -9.60 6.64
N ASN A 97 -9.61 -9.10 5.41
CA ASN A 97 -8.41 -9.06 4.58
C ASN A 97 -8.04 -7.66 4.12
N ILE A 98 -8.86 -6.65 4.42
CA ILE A 98 -8.65 -5.29 3.94
C ILE A 98 -8.76 -4.32 5.09
N TRP A 99 -7.75 -3.47 5.22
CA TRP A 99 -7.69 -2.41 6.24
C TRP A 99 -7.45 -1.08 5.56
N SER A 100 -8.06 -0.03 6.11
CA SER A 100 -7.70 1.34 5.78
C SER A 100 -7.00 1.91 7.00
N CYS A 101 -5.79 2.41 6.85
CA CYS A 101 -5.06 2.93 7.99
C CYS A 101 -4.37 4.25 7.65
N VAL A 102 -4.06 5.00 8.71
CA VAL A 102 -3.32 6.25 8.63
C VAL A 102 -2.00 6.03 9.34
N LEU A 103 -0.91 6.22 8.63
CA LEU A 103 0.44 6.08 9.14
C LEU A 103 1.10 7.45 9.18
N HIS A 104 1.82 7.73 10.26
CA HIS A 104 2.52 8.99 10.40
C HIS A 104 3.96 8.87 9.94
N ARG A 105 4.39 9.79 9.08
CA ARG A 105 5.79 9.88 8.65
C ARG A 105 6.53 10.88 9.53
N GLU A 106 7.54 10.41 10.22
CA GLU A 106 8.35 11.27 11.09
C GLU A 106 9.18 12.29 10.29
N ASP A 107 9.71 11.87 9.14
CA ASP A 107 10.61 12.69 8.34
C ASP A 107 9.92 13.91 7.72
N THR A 108 8.66 13.80 7.35
CA THR A 108 7.91 14.90 6.73
C THR A 108 6.83 15.46 7.65
N ASN A 109 6.60 14.81 8.79
CA ASN A 109 5.52 15.14 9.72
C ASN A 109 4.14 15.12 9.05
N LEU A 110 3.95 14.19 8.10
CA LEU A 110 2.70 14.02 7.36
C LEU A 110 2.04 12.70 7.72
N ASP A 111 0.72 12.72 7.72
CA ASP A 111 -0.08 11.51 7.82
C ASP A 111 -0.33 10.97 6.41
N VAL A 112 -0.10 9.68 6.22
CA VAL A 112 -0.31 9.00 4.93
C VAL A 112 -1.42 7.99 5.09
N GLN A 113 -2.43 8.07 4.23
CA GLN A 113 -3.52 7.10 4.20
C GLN A 113 -3.13 5.93 3.32
N VAL A 114 -3.17 4.72 3.88
CA VAL A 114 -2.77 3.49 3.19
C VAL A 114 -3.88 2.46 3.29
N ALA A 115 -4.32 1.95 2.15
CA ALA A 115 -5.17 0.78 2.10
C ALA A 115 -4.27 -0.45 2.01
N ILE A 116 -4.49 -1.43 2.88
CA ILE A 116 -3.72 -2.67 2.89
C ILE A 116 -4.69 -3.81 2.60
N ALA A 117 -4.41 -4.59 1.56
CA ALA A 117 -5.26 -5.72 1.17
C ALA A 117 -4.41 -6.98 1.06
N LEU A 118 -4.92 -8.07 1.63
CA LEU A 118 -4.28 -9.39 1.54
C LEU A 118 -5.16 -10.31 0.72
N TYR A 119 -4.55 -11.04 -0.20
CA TYR A 119 -5.24 -12.03 -1.00
C TYR A 119 -4.49 -13.36 -0.95
N ASP A 120 -5.24 -14.43 -0.73
CA ASP A 120 -4.68 -15.77 -0.73
C ASP A 120 -4.89 -16.41 -2.10
N ILE A 121 -3.79 -16.57 -2.82
CA ILE A 121 -3.79 -17.23 -4.13
C ILE A 121 -3.04 -18.56 -4.10
N THR A 122 -2.92 -19.16 -2.91
CA THR A 122 -2.27 -20.46 -2.73
C THR A 122 -3.05 -21.53 -3.49
N ILE A 123 -2.32 -22.36 -4.22
CA ILE A 123 -2.90 -23.45 -4.99
C ILE A 123 -2.74 -24.77 -4.24
#